data_ed1eb246d641f69b1fc1f1a6e86581f6
#
_entry.id   ed1eb246d641f69b1fc1f1a6e86581f6
#
_cell.length_a   1.000
_cell.length_b   1.000
_cell.length_c   1.000
_cell.angle_alpha   90.00
_cell.angle_beta   90.00
_cell.angle_gamma   90.00
#
_symmetry.space_group_name_H-M   'P 1'
#
loop_
_entity.id
_entity.type
_entity.pdbx_description
1 polymer ?
#
loop_
_entity_poly.entity_id
_entity_poly.type
_entity_poly.pdbx_seq_one_letter_code
_entity_poly.pdbx_strand_id
1 'polypeptide(L)'
;MQTRSEQTRQALVRAAAELIANGRLSDAGLVNICRRAGVSRGALYHHFSSTAELTAAVYEQAHERVVALMDEAFEGPVEDAPERLLVALCEALRTEELVRAGIQLAVDGSAGPPRLRDDVLALVRRRVVDAHRDVVPAPEDLAELAVVVAAGLESLGHTDAEWWDPKTSKRLWVLLRPLFSLAGEGLVGEERRVGSGSEGG
;
A
#
# COMPACT_ATOMS: atom_id res chain seq x y z
N MET A 1 -23.34 -11.61 -13.27
CA MET A 1 -24.40 -10.97 -12.42
C MET A 1 -24.14 -11.40 -10.97
N GLN A 2 -23.91 -10.43 -10.07
CA GLN A 2 -23.78 -10.74 -8.64
C GLN A 2 -25.14 -11.18 -8.07
N THR A 3 -25.12 -12.20 -7.24
CA THR A 3 -26.34 -12.66 -6.56
C THR A 3 -26.76 -11.66 -5.47
N ARG A 4 -28.05 -11.68 -5.09
CA ARG A 4 -28.54 -10.82 -3.97
C ARG A 4 -27.79 -11.13 -2.66
N SER A 5 -27.37 -12.35 -2.47
CA SER A 5 -26.56 -12.78 -1.32
C SER A 5 -25.19 -12.12 -1.31
N GLU A 6 -24.48 -12.11 -2.44
CA GLU A 6 -23.17 -11.43 -2.58
C GLU A 6 -23.28 -9.93 -2.40
N GLN A 7 -24.34 -9.30 -2.94
CA GLN A 7 -24.60 -7.88 -2.75
C GLN A 7 -24.78 -7.52 -1.26
N THR A 8 -25.51 -8.36 -0.51
CA THR A 8 -25.70 -8.17 0.93
C THR A 8 -24.37 -8.34 1.69
N ARG A 9 -23.59 -9.36 1.36
CA ARG A 9 -22.26 -9.58 1.96
C ARG A 9 -21.34 -8.39 1.72
N GLN A 10 -21.28 -7.88 0.50
CA GLN A 10 -20.48 -6.71 0.16
C GLN A 10 -20.96 -5.43 0.83
N ALA A 11 -22.27 -5.24 0.99
CA ALA A 11 -22.82 -4.09 1.71
C ALA A 11 -22.39 -4.09 3.18
N LEU A 12 -22.35 -5.28 3.82
CA LEU A 12 -21.87 -5.45 5.19
C LEU A 12 -20.38 -5.13 5.32
N VAL A 13 -19.55 -5.64 4.42
CA VAL A 13 -18.09 -5.36 4.42
C VAL A 13 -17.83 -3.87 4.22
N ARG A 14 -18.49 -3.23 3.26
CA ARG A 14 -18.36 -1.77 3.03
C ARG A 14 -18.79 -0.96 4.25
N ALA A 15 -19.92 -1.28 4.86
CA ALA A 15 -20.39 -0.60 6.06
C ALA A 15 -19.43 -0.76 7.24
N ALA A 16 -18.82 -1.94 7.40
CA ALA A 16 -17.80 -2.18 8.41
C ALA A 16 -16.53 -1.36 8.12
N ALA A 17 -16.04 -1.39 6.88
CA ALA A 17 -14.87 -0.61 6.46
C ALA A 17 -15.05 0.88 6.70
N GLU A 18 -16.20 1.45 6.34
CA GLU A 18 -16.51 2.86 6.58
C GLU A 18 -16.46 3.22 8.07
N LEU A 19 -17.07 2.41 8.93
CA LEU A 19 -17.06 2.68 10.38
C LEU A 19 -15.66 2.56 10.98
N ILE A 20 -14.86 1.61 10.52
CA ILE A 20 -13.48 1.42 10.95
C ILE A 20 -12.60 2.60 10.49
N ALA A 21 -12.64 2.92 9.20
CA ALA A 21 -11.82 3.98 8.60
C ALA A 21 -12.04 5.37 9.22
N ASN A 22 -13.23 5.62 9.78
CA ASN A 22 -13.57 6.88 10.43
C ASN A 22 -13.31 6.89 11.95
N GLY A 23 -12.46 5.98 12.46
CA GLY A 23 -12.05 5.94 13.86
C GLY A 23 -13.14 5.49 14.83
N ARG A 24 -14.24 4.92 14.33
CA ARG A 24 -15.38 4.44 15.11
C ARG A 24 -15.36 2.93 15.32
N LEU A 25 -14.18 2.37 15.64
CA LEU A 25 -14.07 0.94 15.91
C LEU A 25 -14.98 0.51 17.08
N SER A 26 -15.07 1.35 18.12
CA SER A 26 -16.05 1.16 19.22
C SER A 26 -17.51 1.22 18.74
N ASP A 27 -17.78 1.98 17.68
CA ASP A 27 -19.09 2.11 17.05
C ASP A 27 -19.35 1.07 15.97
N ALA A 28 -18.33 0.31 15.56
CA ALA A 28 -18.44 -0.80 14.60
C ALA A 28 -19.16 -2.03 15.21
N GLY A 29 -19.93 -1.81 16.28
CA GLY A 29 -20.84 -2.82 16.80
C GLY A 29 -21.81 -3.28 15.72
N LEU A 30 -22.16 -4.59 15.72
CA LEU A 30 -22.99 -5.24 14.70
C LEU A 30 -24.31 -4.48 14.40
N VAL A 31 -24.85 -3.76 15.39
CA VAL A 31 -26.08 -2.95 15.22
C VAL A 31 -25.84 -1.78 14.27
N ASN A 32 -24.71 -1.08 14.42
CA ASN A 32 -24.37 0.07 13.58
C ASN A 32 -24.02 -0.37 12.17
N ILE A 33 -23.29 -1.49 12.02
CA ILE A 33 -22.99 -2.08 10.73
C ILE A 33 -24.29 -2.47 9.99
N CYS A 34 -25.21 -3.18 10.64
CA CYS A 34 -26.51 -3.52 10.04
C CYS A 34 -27.29 -2.28 9.60
N ARG A 35 -27.36 -1.25 10.47
CA ARG A 35 -28.05 -0.01 10.14
C ARG A 35 -27.40 0.69 8.93
N ARG A 36 -26.08 0.76 8.89
CA ARG A 36 -25.35 1.39 7.80
C ARG A 36 -25.50 0.63 6.49
N ALA A 37 -25.45 -0.70 6.53
CA ALA A 37 -25.65 -1.58 5.37
C ALA A 37 -27.12 -1.68 4.91
N GLY A 38 -28.07 -1.19 5.70
CA GLY A 38 -29.50 -1.32 5.39
C GLY A 38 -30.02 -2.76 5.47
N VAL A 39 -29.42 -3.61 6.32
CA VAL A 39 -29.77 -5.02 6.44
C VAL A 39 -30.20 -5.39 7.88
N SER A 40 -30.96 -6.49 8.02
CA SER A 40 -31.33 -7.00 9.33
C SER A 40 -30.17 -7.71 10.02
N ARG A 41 -30.22 -7.82 11.37
CA ARG A 41 -29.27 -8.64 12.13
C ARG A 41 -29.26 -10.11 11.69
N GLY A 42 -30.43 -10.66 11.35
CA GLY A 42 -30.55 -12.03 10.83
C GLY A 42 -29.79 -12.22 9.51
N ALA A 43 -29.87 -11.21 8.61
CA ALA A 43 -29.12 -11.24 7.36
C ALA A 43 -27.60 -11.16 7.62
N LEU A 44 -27.16 -10.36 8.61
CA LEU A 44 -25.73 -10.32 8.98
C LEU A 44 -25.26 -11.69 9.46
N TYR A 45 -25.97 -12.31 10.42
CA TYR A 45 -25.57 -13.63 10.97
C TYR A 45 -25.65 -14.75 9.95
N HIS A 46 -26.41 -14.58 8.86
CA HIS A 46 -26.41 -15.51 7.74
C HIS A 46 -25.08 -15.45 6.94
N HIS A 47 -24.42 -14.29 6.90
CA HIS A 47 -23.19 -14.07 6.14
C HIS A 47 -21.91 -14.12 6.99
N PHE A 48 -22.01 -13.75 8.27
CA PHE A 48 -20.86 -13.66 9.18
C PHE A 48 -21.26 -14.17 10.56
N SER A 49 -20.61 -15.23 11.02
CA SER A 49 -20.89 -15.84 12.32
C SER A 49 -20.45 -14.97 13.50
N SER A 50 -19.50 -14.05 13.26
CA SER A 50 -18.91 -13.18 14.28
C SER A 50 -18.43 -11.83 13.67
N THR A 51 -18.17 -10.86 14.56
CA THR A 51 -17.50 -9.61 14.17
C THR A 51 -16.09 -9.89 13.64
N ALA A 52 -15.38 -10.87 14.21
CA ALA A 52 -14.04 -11.26 13.77
C ALA A 52 -14.04 -11.76 12.31
N GLU A 53 -15.03 -12.55 11.91
CA GLU A 53 -15.18 -13.00 10.52
C GLU A 53 -15.46 -11.83 9.58
N LEU A 54 -16.27 -10.87 9.99
CA LEU A 54 -16.55 -9.68 9.20
C LEU A 54 -15.29 -8.78 9.07
N THR A 55 -14.53 -8.59 10.16
CA THR A 55 -13.28 -7.82 10.11
C THR A 55 -12.20 -8.53 9.29
N ALA A 56 -12.13 -9.86 9.32
CA ALA A 56 -11.28 -10.65 8.45
C ALA A 56 -11.63 -10.41 6.96
N ALA A 57 -12.92 -10.37 6.63
CA ALA A 57 -13.35 -10.09 5.26
C ALA A 57 -13.01 -8.64 4.80
N VAL A 58 -13.03 -7.66 5.71
CA VAL A 58 -12.54 -6.30 5.42
C VAL A 58 -11.04 -6.34 5.13
N TYR A 59 -10.27 -7.03 5.97
CA TYR A 59 -8.83 -7.20 5.79
C TYR A 59 -8.49 -7.85 4.45
N GLU A 60 -9.12 -8.99 4.12
CA GLU A 60 -8.88 -9.73 2.88
C GLU A 60 -9.10 -8.86 1.64
N GLN A 61 -10.25 -8.15 1.58
CA GLN A 61 -10.54 -7.26 0.46
C GLN A 61 -9.60 -6.06 0.37
N ALA A 62 -9.20 -5.49 1.51
CA ALA A 62 -8.22 -4.41 1.54
C ALA A 62 -6.83 -4.90 1.07
N HIS A 63 -6.43 -6.10 1.49
CA HIS A 63 -5.18 -6.73 1.04
C HIS A 63 -5.18 -6.98 -0.47
N GLU A 64 -6.24 -7.61 -1.01
CA GLU A 64 -6.38 -7.82 -2.45
C GLU A 64 -6.29 -6.50 -3.23
N ARG A 65 -6.93 -5.44 -2.73
CA ARG A 65 -6.89 -4.11 -3.37
C ARG A 65 -5.49 -3.51 -3.38
N VAL A 66 -4.75 -3.59 -2.26
CA VAL A 66 -3.38 -3.08 -2.17
C VAL A 66 -2.42 -3.88 -3.04
N VAL A 67 -2.57 -5.21 -3.09
CA VAL A 67 -1.77 -6.05 -4.01
C VAL A 67 -2.01 -5.64 -5.47
N ALA A 68 -3.27 -5.43 -5.87
CA ALA A 68 -3.61 -4.97 -7.21
C ALA A 68 -2.98 -3.61 -7.54
N LEU A 69 -3.02 -2.64 -6.61
CA LEU A 69 -2.34 -1.35 -6.78
C LEU A 69 -0.83 -1.49 -6.99
N MET A 70 -0.21 -2.41 -6.25
CA MET A 70 1.22 -2.69 -6.43
C MET A 70 1.53 -3.33 -7.77
N ASP A 71 0.76 -4.32 -8.17
CA ASP A 71 0.95 -4.97 -9.47
C ASP A 71 0.82 -3.94 -10.60
N GLU A 72 -0.23 -3.13 -10.61
CA GLU A 72 -0.43 -2.03 -11.56
C GLU A 72 0.75 -1.04 -11.56
N ALA A 73 1.29 -0.69 -10.38
CA ALA A 73 2.41 0.24 -10.26
C ALA A 73 3.71 -0.31 -10.87
N PHE A 74 3.90 -1.62 -10.84
CA PHE A 74 5.12 -2.27 -11.37
C PHE A 74 4.96 -2.84 -12.80
N GLU A 75 3.83 -2.65 -13.47
CA GLU A 75 3.65 -3.03 -14.89
C GLU A 75 4.39 -2.13 -15.89
N GLY A 76 4.80 -0.92 -15.51
CA GLY A 76 5.48 0.04 -16.38
C GLY A 76 7.01 0.07 -16.19
N PRO A 77 7.68 1.16 -16.66
CA PRO A 77 9.11 1.36 -16.45
C PRO A 77 9.49 1.27 -14.98
N VAL A 78 10.55 0.50 -14.69
CA VAL A 78 10.94 0.16 -13.32
C VAL A 78 11.37 1.40 -12.52
N GLU A 79 12.06 2.32 -13.16
CA GLU A 79 12.55 3.57 -12.56
C GLU A 79 11.42 4.48 -12.04
N ASP A 80 10.24 4.41 -12.62
CA ASP A 80 9.08 5.20 -12.19
C ASP A 80 8.08 4.38 -11.32
N ALA A 81 8.35 3.09 -11.11
CA ALA A 81 7.46 2.23 -10.32
C ALA A 81 7.26 2.71 -8.88
N PRO A 82 8.30 3.15 -8.13
CA PRO A 82 8.11 3.68 -6.79
C PRO A 82 7.25 4.96 -6.77
N GLU A 83 7.36 5.84 -7.78
CA GLU A 83 6.48 7.01 -7.89
C GLU A 83 5.03 6.59 -8.06
N ARG A 84 4.78 5.71 -9.04
CA ARG A 84 3.43 5.22 -9.31
C ARG A 84 2.81 4.57 -8.08
N LEU A 85 3.61 3.77 -7.36
CA LEU A 85 3.16 3.11 -6.13
C LEU A 85 2.80 4.13 -5.04
N LEU A 86 3.68 5.10 -4.76
CA LEU A 86 3.42 6.13 -3.74
C LEU A 86 2.17 6.95 -4.07
N VAL A 87 2.01 7.34 -5.33
CA VAL A 87 0.83 8.09 -5.80
C VAL A 87 -0.43 7.25 -5.65
N ALA A 88 -0.41 5.99 -6.11
CA ALA A 88 -1.57 5.10 -6.05
C ALA A 88 -1.95 4.77 -4.60
N LEU A 89 -0.98 4.52 -3.73
CA LEU A 89 -1.22 4.24 -2.31
C LEU A 89 -1.82 5.46 -1.61
N CYS A 90 -1.27 6.66 -1.81
CA CYS A 90 -1.80 7.88 -1.23
C CYS A 90 -3.22 8.18 -1.72
N GLU A 91 -3.49 7.99 -3.02
CA GLU A 91 -4.85 8.16 -3.56
C GLU A 91 -5.83 7.16 -2.98
N ALA A 92 -5.44 5.89 -2.84
CA ALA A 92 -6.26 4.88 -2.19
C ALA A 92 -6.52 5.19 -0.71
N LEU A 93 -5.50 5.63 0.03
CA LEU A 93 -5.67 6.07 1.42
C LEU A 93 -6.60 7.28 1.53
N ARG A 94 -6.58 8.18 0.56
CA ARG A 94 -7.44 9.36 0.52
C ARG A 94 -8.90 9.02 0.19
N THR A 95 -9.13 8.12 -0.76
CA THR A 95 -10.45 7.92 -1.37
C THR A 95 -11.13 6.59 -1.01
N GLU A 96 -10.35 5.57 -0.64
CA GLU A 96 -10.87 4.22 -0.41
C GLU A 96 -10.93 3.90 1.09
N GLU A 97 -12.12 3.94 1.68
CA GLU A 97 -12.34 3.57 3.10
C GLU A 97 -11.92 2.13 3.41
N LEU A 98 -12.03 1.25 2.43
CA LEU A 98 -11.62 -0.15 2.56
C LEU A 98 -10.12 -0.27 2.85
N VAL A 99 -9.27 0.46 2.11
CA VAL A 99 -7.81 0.47 2.29
C VAL A 99 -7.45 1.06 3.65
N ARG A 100 -8.04 2.22 4.01
CA ARG A 100 -7.83 2.83 5.34
C ARG A 100 -8.23 1.89 6.47
N ALA A 101 -9.41 1.25 6.35
CA ALA A 101 -9.90 0.33 7.36
C ALA A 101 -8.97 -0.88 7.55
N GLY A 102 -8.50 -1.47 6.46
CA GLY A 102 -7.57 -2.61 6.51
C GLY A 102 -6.26 -2.26 7.21
N ILE A 103 -5.70 -1.08 6.92
CA ILE A 103 -4.48 -0.58 7.59
C ILE A 103 -4.75 -0.29 9.07
N GLN A 104 -5.89 0.32 9.40
CA GLN A 104 -6.25 0.66 10.78
C GLN A 104 -6.54 -0.57 11.65
N LEU A 105 -7.15 -1.63 11.11
CA LEU A 105 -7.35 -2.90 11.83
C LEU A 105 -6.05 -3.49 12.37
N ALA A 106 -4.92 -3.13 11.79
CA ALA A 106 -3.60 -3.54 12.23
C ALA A 106 -3.12 -2.81 13.51
N VAL A 107 -3.60 -1.60 13.77
CA VAL A 107 -3.12 -0.74 14.87
C VAL A 107 -3.72 -1.16 16.21
N ASP A 108 -4.92 -1.74 16.21
CA ASP A 108 -5.70 -1.99 17.44
C ASP A 108 -5.28 -3.21 18.26
N GLY A 109 -4.14 -3.84 17.96
CA GLY A 109 -3.52 -4.84 18.85
C GLY A 109 -4.30 -6.13 19.03
N SER A 110 -5.37 -6.38 18.25
CA SER A 110 -6.02 -7.69 18.23
C SER A 110 -5.00 -8.73 17.72
N ALA A 111 -4.69 -9.72 18.54
CA ALA A 111 -3.85 -10.86 18.18
C ALA A 111 -4.56 -11.66 17.06
N GLY A 112 -4.39 -11.22 15.85
CA GLY A 112 -4.99 -11.76 14.65
C GLY A 112 -3.95 -11.86 13.52
N PRO A 113 -4.35 -12.23 12.30
CA PRO A 113 -3.47 -12.47 11.16
C PRO A 113 -2.51 -11.30 10.92
N PRO A 114 -1.50 -11.49 10.05
CA PRO A 114 -0.48 -10.48 9.78
C PRO A 114 -1.14 -9.12 9.50
N ARG A 115 -0.56 -8.07 10.08
CA ARG A 115 -1.13 -6.73 9.97
C ARG A 115 -0.99 -6.24 8.54
N LEU A 116 -2.07 -5.82 7.92
CA LEU A 116 -2.05 -5.34 6.52
C LEU A 116 -0.94 -4.31 6.30
N ARG A 117 -0.72 -3.41 7.25
CA ARG A 117 0.37 -2.43 7.22
C ARG A 117 1.73 -3.10 7.09
N ASP A 118 2.01 -4.11 7.89
CA ASP A 118 3.30 -4.83 7.89
C ASP A 118 3.47 -5.61 6.58
N ASP A 119 2.39 -6.23 6.08
CA ASP A 119 2.39 -6.92 4.79
C ASP A 119 2.62 -5.97 3.62
N VAL A 120 1.98 -4.79 3.64
CA VAL A 120 2.15 -3.74 2.63
C VAL A 120 3.61 -3.26 2.61
N LEU A 121 4.19 -2.95 3.77
CA LEU A 121 5.58 -2.49 3.85
C LEU A 121 6.58 -3.59 3.43
N ALA A 122 6.34 -4.84 3.81
CA ALA A 122 7.14 -5.98 3.37
C ALA A 122 7.04 -6.20 1.84
N LEU A 123 5.86 -5.98 1.28
CA LEU A 123 5.64 -6.09 -0.16
C LEU A 123 6.33 -4.95 -0.92
N VAL A 124 6.24 -3.70 -0.44
CA VAL A 124 6.99 -2.54 -0.97
C VAL A 124 8.49 -2.87 -1.02
N ARG A 125 9.05 -3.32 0.12
CA ARG A 125 10.46 -3.69 0.22
C ARG A 125 10.85 -4.72 -0.85
N ARG A 126 10.12 -5.82 -0.93
CA ARG A 126 10.39 -6.90 -1.89
C ARG A 126 10.33 -6.41 -3.33
N ARG A 127 9.29 -5.66 -3.72
CA ARG A 127 9.12 -5.14 -5.08
C ARG A 127 10.23 -4.17 -5.47
N VAL A 128 10.68 -3.32 -4.57
CA VAL A 128 11.79 -2.38 -4.84
C VAL A 128 13.11 -3.13 -4.98
N VAL A 129 13.42 -4.10 -4.11
CA VAL A 129 14.63 -4.95 -4.23
C VAL A 129 14.61 -5.71 -5.54
N ASP A 130 13.50 -6.36 -5.90
CA ASP A 130 13.38 -7.12 -7.14
C ASP A 130 13.55 -6.26 -8.40
N ALA A 131 13.08 -5.01 -8.32
CA ALA A 131 13.15 -4.07 -9.43
C ALA A 131 14.54 -3.43 -9.63
N HIS A 132 15.39 -3.39 -8.58
CA HIS A 132 16.67 -2.67 -8.59
C HIS A 132 17.88 -3.58 -8.29
N ARG A 133 17.87 -4.82 -8.74
CA ARG A 133 18.87 -5.86 -8.37
C ARG A 133 20.33 -5.52 -8.67
N ASP A 134 20.58 -4.71 -9.70
CA ASP A 134 21.93 -4.44 -10.22
C ASP A 134 22.31 -2.96 -10.14
N VAL A 135 21.88 -2.26 -9.09
CA VAL A 135 22.02 -0.80 -8.97
C VAL A 135 22.82 -0.34 -7.77
N VAL A 136 23.36 0.89 -7.86
CA VAL A 136 23.96 1.65 -6.76
C VAL A 136 23.12 2.91 -6.52
N PRO A 137 22.61 3.21 -5.33
CA PRO A 137 22.81 2.51 -4.04
C PRO A 137 22.29 1.07 -3.99
N ALA A 138 22.67 0.32 -2.94
CA ALA A 138 22.22 -1.07 -2.79
C ALA A 138 20.68 -1.15 -2.83
N PRO A 139 20.11 -2.18 -3.49
CA PRO A 139 18.66 -2.34 -3.60
C PRO A 139 17.94 -2.35 -2.25
N GLU A 140 18.60 -2.86 -1.23
CA GLU A 140 18.10 -2.91 0.14
C GLU A 140 17.94 -1.50 0.73
N ASP A 141 18.92 -0.60 0.51
CA ASP A 141 18.87 0.80 0.98
C ASP A 141 17.75 1.57 0.29
N LEU A 142 17.57 1.35 -1.02
CA LEU A 142 16.47 1.94 -1.79
C LEU A 142 15.11 1.44 -1.29
N ALA A 143 15.02 0.15 -1.00
CA ALA A 143 13.81 -0.46 -0.47
C ALA A 143 13.47 0.07 0.93
N GLU A 144 14.47 0.23 1.81
CA GLU A 144 14.27 0.82 3.13
C GLU A 144 13.83 2.27 3.05
N LEU A 145 14.41 3.06 2.15
CA LEU A 145 13.97 4.43 1.89
C LEU A 145 12.51 4.47 1.42
N ALA A 146 12.13 3.61 0.46
CA ALA A 146 10.76 3.52 -0.04
C ALA A 146 9.77 3.15 1.09
N VAL A 147 10.13 2.19 1.95
CA VAL A 147 9.34 1.79 3.12
C VAL A 147 9.17 2.95 4.09
N VAL A 148 10.25 3.68 4.42
CA VAL A 148 10.18 4.83 5.33
C VAL A 148 9.28 5.93 4.77
N VAL A 149 9.38 6.22 3.48
CA VAL A 149 8.53 7.24 2.82
C VAL A 149 7.07 6.79 2.81
N ALA A 150 6.78 5.55 2.44
CA ALA A 150 5.42 5.02 2.43
C ALA A 150 4.79 5.02 3.83
N ALA A 151 5.53 4.55 4.84
CA ALA A 151 5.08 4.55 6.23
C ALA A 151 4.88 5.97 6.78
N GLY A 152 5.76 6.90 6.40
CA GLY A 152 5.65 8.31 6.78
C GLY A 152 4.41 8.96 6.20
N LEU A 153 4.15 8.80 4.90
CA LEU A 153 2.96 9.34 4.24
C LEU A 153 1.67 8.73 4.82
N GLU A 154 1.66 7.42 5.03
CA GLU A 154 0.52 6.74 5.66
C GLU A 154 0.25 7.34 7.05
N SER A 155 1.23 7.39 7.90
CA SER A 155 1.09 7.85 9.28
C SER A 155 0.71 9.33 9.39
N LEU A 156 1.36 10.20 8.62
CA LEU A 156 1.10 11.64 8.63
C LEU A 156 -0.29 11.98 8.10
N GLY A 157 -0.77 11.26 7.09
CA GLY A 157 -2.08 11.48 6.51
C GLY A 157 -3.26 11.19 7.45
N HIS A 158 -3.05 10.41 8.52
CA HIS A 158 -4.05 10.24 9.58
C HIS A 158 -4.22 11.50 10.44
N THR A 159 -3.21 12.37 10.51
CA THR A 159 -3.30 13.64 11.24
C THR A 159 -3.66 14.81 10.33
N ASP A 160 -3.22 14.75 9.08
CA ASP A 160 -3.49 15.76 8.05
C ASP A 160 -3.61 15.09 6.69
N ALA A 161 -4.82 15.03 6.15
CA ALA A 161 -5.13 14.36 4.89
C ALA A 161 -4.42 14.98 3.66
N GLU A 162 -3.81 16.16 3.77
CA GLU A 162 -2.98 16.74 2.71
C GLU A 162 -1.74 15.89 2.41
N TRP A 163 -1.26 15.08 3.37
CA TRP A 163 -0.18 14.13 3.14
C TRP A 163 -0.57 13.00 2.17
N TRP A 164 -1.86 12.71 2.04
CA TRP A 164 -2.38 11.75 1.06
C TRP A 164 -2.71 12.40 -0.30
N ASP A 165 -2.50 13.72 -0.47
CA ASP A 165 -2.69 14.33 -1.80
C ASP A 165 -1.62 13.80 -2.75
N PRO A 166 -2.00 13.28 -3.93
CA PRO A 166 -1.06 12.79 -4.95
C PRO A 166 -0.02 13.82 -5.38
N LYS A 167 -0.32 15.12 -5.25
CA LYS A 167 0.65 16.19 -5.51
C LYS A 167 1.79 16.20 -4.48
N THR A 168 1.49 15.86 -3.23
CA THR A 168 2.51 15.74 -2.18
C THR A 168 3.46 14.58 -2.48
N SER A 169 2.93 13.41 -2.82
CA SER A 169 3.74 12.23 -3.20
C SER A 169 4.63 12.54 -4.43
N LYS A 170 4.07 13.15 -5.47
CA LYS A 170 4.82 13.54 -6.68
C LYS A 170 5.93 14.53 -6.37
N ARG A 171 5.68 15.54 -5.53
CA ARG A 171 6.68 16.52 -5.13
C ARG A 171 7.83 15.87 -4.35
N LEU A 172 7.52 14.96 -3.43
CA LEU A 172 8.53 14.19 -2.70
C LEU A 172 9.31 13.29 -3.64
N TRP A 173 8.64 12.64 -4.59
CA TRP A 173 9.31 11.79 -5.56
C TRP A 173 10.33 12.53 -6.43
N VAL A 174 10.04 13.74 -6.85
CA VAL A 174 11.02 14.57 -7.60
C VAL A 174 12.34 14.73 -6.84
N LEU A 175 12.30 14.78 -5.49
CA LEU A 175 13.50 14.87 -4.65
C LEU A 175 14.21 13.51 -4.49
N LEU A 176 13.45 12.43 -4.53
CA LEU A 176 13.95 11.06 -4.31
C LEU A 176 14.43 10.40 -5.61
N ARG A 177 13.82 10.75 -6.75
CA ARG A 177 14.10 10.17 -8.06
C ARG A 177 15.57 10.01 -8.41
N PRO A 178 16.46 11.00 -8.15
CA PRO A 178 17.88 10.85 -8.45
C PRO A 178 18.52 9.63 -7.78
N LEU A 179 18.09 9.27 -6.58
CA LEU A 179 18.62 8.11 -5.84
C LEU A 179 18.24 6.80 -6.53
N PHE A 180 17.06 6.73 -7.13
CA PHE A 180 16.55 5.55 -7.85
C PHE A 180 17.03 5.50 -9.31
N SER A 181 17.53 6.61 -9.87
CA SER A 181 18.00 6.74 -11.26
C SER A 181 19.52 6.61 -11.41
N LEU A 182 20.31 6.80 -10.35
CA LEU A 182 21.79 6.71 -10.40
C LEU A 182 22.33 5.33 -10.78
N ALA A 183 21.45 4.42 -10.94
CA ALA A 183 21.68 3.02 -11.17
C ALA A 183 22.14 2.63 -12.58
N GLY A 184 22.03 3.49 -13.56
CA GLY A 184 22.34 3.18 -14.97
C GLY A 184 23.61 3.79 -15.55
N GLU A 185 24.22 4.79 -14.91
CA GLU A 185 25.30 5.55 -15.53
C GLU A 185 26.74 5.23 -15.01
N GLY A 186 26.88 4.37 -14.00
CA GLY A 186 28.16 4.16 -13.27
C GLY A 186 29.15 3.18 -13.88
N LEU A 187 28.85 2.37 -14.88
CA LEU A 187 29.71 1.25 -15.33
C LEU A 187 30.27 1.38 -16.75
N VAL A 188 30.02 2.44 -17.49
CA VAL A 188 30.53 2.58 -18.88
C VAL A 188 31.78 3.48 -18.98
N GLY A 189 32.21 4.13 -17.90
CA GLY A 189 33.25 5.19 -17.92
C GLY A 189 34.68 4.77 -17.61
N GLU A 190 34.97 3.57 -17.07
CA GLU A 190 36.31 3.28 -16.51
C GLU A 190 37.16 2.29 -17.30
N GLU A 191 36.63 1.63 -18.34
CA GLU A 191 37.45 0.65 -19.16
C GLU A 191 38.18 1.27 -20.35
N ARG A 192 38.18 2.57 -20.58
CA ARG A 192 38.87 3.19 -21.74
C ARG A 192 40.16 3.98 -21.44
N ARG A 193 40.74 3.86 -20.26
CA ARG A 193 41.99 4.61 -19.93
C ARG A 193 43.20 3.77 -19.55
N VAL A 194 43.20 2.47 -19.79
CA VAL A 194 44.40 1.66 -19.59
C VAL A 194 44.73 0.93 -20.91
N GLY A 195 45.28 1.63 -21.86
CA GLY A 195 45.65 1.00 -23.12
C GLY A 195 46.28 1.91 -24.14
N SER A 196 47.15 2.86 -23.74
CA SER A 196 48.06 3.50 -24.70
C SER A 196 49.23 4.14 -23.98
N GLY A 197 50.28 3.40 -23.80
CA GLY A 197 51.50 4.00 -23.24
C GLY A 197 52.61 2.98 -22.99
N SER A 198 53.04 2.27 -24.02
CA SER A 198 54.39 1.71 -24.03
C SER A 198 54.69 1.11 -25.40
N GLU A 199 55.26 1.98 -26.27
CA GLU A 199 56.22 1.55 -27.27
C GLU A 199 56.88 2.81 -27.83
N GLY A 200 58.20 2.87 -27.71
CA GLY A 200 59.01 3.85 -28.45
C GLY A 200 60.21 4.40 -27.70
N GLY A 201 61.38 3.73 -27.84
CA GLY A 201 62.65 4.31 -27.54
C GLY A 201 63.69 3.34 -27.06
#